data_ecc0467d4ed34fbd44483ad46a8cc18c
#
_entry.id   ecc0467d4ed34fbd44483ad46a8cc18c
#
_cell.length_a   1.000
_cell.length_b   1.000
_cell.length_c   1.000
_cell.angle_alpha   90.00
_cell.angle_beta   90.00
_cell.angle_gamma   90.00
#
_symmetry.space_group_name_H-M   'P 1'
#
loop_
_entity.id
_entity.type
_entity.pdbx_description
1 polymer ?
#
loop_
_entity_poly.entity_id
_entity_poly.type
_entity_poly.pdbx_seq_one_letter_code
_entity_poly.pdbx_strand_id
1 'polypeptide(L)'
;MMFLGHLSLIAFGAWAVHPVVGYVSQPRDQEGTCQKTTVAILGAGISGISAAQTLSKASVDDFLILEYRDRIGGRAWHENFGQDKDGNPYVVEMGANWVQGLGNPGGPENPIWTLAKEFGLQTTYSNYSNVSTYNQDGYKDYSHLLDECDEAYDIANQAAGKILVENLQDQTAKAGLALAGWKPKSHDMEAQAVDWWTWDFEASFTPLESSLVFGMASDNLTSNQFSDHDNFVTDQRGFNTIIKGMASKFLTEDDPRLLLNTKVTNITYGPEGVTVYSSDGNCVQAAYAICTFSLGVLQNDVVTFTPELPEWKKTAIQMFTMGTYTKIFLQFNETFWPTDTQYFLYADPATRGYYPLFQSLSMDGFHPGSNIIFVTVTDELAQRAERQSDEETKQEIMEVLRKMFPDVDVPEPTAFLYPRWNTEPWSYGSYSNWPMGTTLEMHENLRANTDRLWFSGEATVRPTLVSCTGHGLKVAMQDDGLLGC
;
A
#
# COMPACT_ATOMS: atom_id res chain seq x y z
N MET A 1 42.41 27.83 58.98
CA MET A 1 41.89 26.96 60.05
C MET A 1 41.88 25.54 59.48
N MET A 2 42.80 24.73 59.97
CA MET A 2 43.00 23.32 59.61
C MET A 2 41.83 22.45 60.09
N PHE A 3 41.46 21.47 59.32
CA PHE A 3 41.05 20.17 59.87
C PHE A 3 41.42 19.04 58.92
N LEU A 4 42.31 18.18 59.41
CA LEU A 4 42.66 16.89 58.87
C LEU A 4 41.54 15.87 59.10
N GLY A 5 41.35 14.96 58.16
CA GLY A 5 40.42 13.83 58.34
C GLY A 5 40.73 12.66 57.43
N HIS A 6 41.52 11.76 57.94
CA HIS A 6 41.67 10.29 57.73
C HIS A 6 41.45 9.66 56.37
N LEU A 7 42.54 9.16 55.77
CA LEU A 7 42.59 8.09 54.81
C LEU A 7 42.23 6.74 55.45
N SER A 8 41.23 6.03 54.92
CA SER A 8 41.07 4.59 55.13
C SER A 8 41.42 3.85 53.86
N LEU A 9 42.50 3.08 53.88
CA LEU A 9 42.85 2.12 52.82
C LEU A 9 41.80 0.98 52.86
N ILE A 10 41.12 0.77 51.75
CA ILE A 10 40.40 -0.47 51.45
C ILE A 10 41.16 -1.22 50.39
N ALA A 11 41.67 -2.39 50.75
CA ALA A 11 42.34 -3.31 49.86
C ALA A 11 41.35 -3.91 48.84
N PHE A 12 41.54 -3.64 47.57
CA PHE A 12 40.83 -4.33 46.49
C PHE A 12 41.53 -5.67 46.18
N GLY A 13 40.83 -6.76 46.50
CA GLY A 13 41.21 -8.08 46.03
C GLY A 13 41.03 -8.18 44.52
N ALA A 14 42.10 -8.51 43.81
CA ALA A 14 42.07 -8.77 42.37
C ALA A 14 41.33 -10.09 42.10
N TRP A 15 40.12 -9.99 41.56
CA TRP A 15 39.43 -11.12 40.92
C TRP A 15 39.92 -11.21 39.46
N ALA A 16 40.60 -12.31 39.14
CA ALA A 16 40.95 -12.65 37.78
C ALA A 16 39.66 -12.98 36.99
N VAL A 17 39.24 -12.05 36.13
CA VAL A 17 38.19 -12.31 35.15
C VAL A 17 38.80 -13.08 34.00
N HIS A 18 38.53 -14.37 33.90
CA HIS A 18 38.84 -15.13 32.71
C HIS A 18 37.89 -14.68 31.58
N PRO A 19 38.38 -14.36 30.36
CA PRO A 19 37.51 -14.08 29.26
C PRO A 19 36.79 -15.38 28.88
N VAL A 20 35.47 -15.39 29.06
CA VAL A 20 34.61 -16.39 28.42
C VAL A 20 34.66 -16.08 26.93
N VAL A 21 35.45 -16.83 26.18
CA VAL A 21 35.37 -16.86 24.73
C VAL A 21 34.01 -17.47 24.39
N GLY A 22 33.05 -16.59 24.14
CA GLY A 22 31.79 -16.99 23.55
C GLY A 22 32.09 -17.56 22.16
N TYR A 23 31.96 -18.85 22.01
CA TYR A 23 31.86 -19.47 20.69
C TYR A 23 30.62 -18.89 20.02
N VAL A 24 30.78 -17.93 19.11
CA VAL A 24 29.83 -17.62 18.10
C VAL A 24 29.75 -18.91 17.27
N SER A 25 28.66 -19.66 17.44
CA SER A 25 28.35 -20.78 16.58
C SER A 25 28.16 -20.20 15.17
N GLN A 26 29.16 -20.41 14.32
CA GLN A 26 28.93 -20.24 12.88
C GLN A 26 27.73 -21.14 12.52
N PRO A 27 26.80 -20.66 11.68
CA PRO A 27 25.77 -21.52 11.15
C PRO A 27 26.47 -22.75 10.58
N ARG A 28 26.08 -23.95 11.00
CA ARG A 28 26.50 -25.18 10.37
C ARG A 28 26.10 -25.07 8.91
N ASP A 29 27.08 -25.10 8.02
CA ASP A 29 26.86 -25.41 6.61
C ASP A 29 26.09 -26.75 6.54
N GLN A 30 24.78 -26.67 6.49
CA GLN A 30 23.98 -27.76 5.95
C GLN A 30 24.26 -27.72 4.46
N GLU A 31 25.08 -28.61 3.95
CA GLU A 31 25.22 -28.91 2.52
C GLU A 31 23.92 -29.51 1.97
N GLY A 32 22.83 -28.75 2.03
CA GLY A 32 21.71 -28.88 1.13
C GLY A 32 22.12 -28.22 -0.18
N THR A 33 22.12 -28.94 -1.28
CA THR A 33 22.43 -28.40 -2.59
C THR A 33 21.40 -27.34 -2.94
N CYS A 34 21.80 -26.03 -2.89
CA CYS A 34 20.94 -24.94 -3.33
C CYS A 34 20.48 -25.17 -4.77
N GLN A 35 19.22 -24.90 -5.06
CA GLN A 35 18.71 -24.83 -6.42
C GLN A 35 19.44 -23.68 -7.17
N LYS A 36 19.86 -23.92 -8.41
CA LYS A 36 20.59 -22.93 -9.21
C LYS A 36 19.71 -22.33 -10.29
N THR A 37 19.87 -21.04 -10.53
CA THR A 37 19.19 -20.31 -11.61
C THR A 37 20.00 -19.09 -12.03
N THR A 38 19.72 -18.53 -13.19
CA THR A 38 20.31 -17.27 -13.63
C THR A 38 19.73 -16.08 -12.86
N VAL A 39 18.41 -16.03 -12.65
CA VAL A 39 17.74 -14.92 -11.95
C VAL A 39 16.81 -15.46 -10.86
N ALA A 40 16.95 -14.97 -9.63
CA ALA A 40 15.97 -15.17 -8.55
C ALA A 40 15.09 -13.93 -8.43
N ILE A 41 13.77 -14.10 -8.56
CA ILE A 41 12.77 -13.04 -8.42
C ILE A 41 12.08 -13.24 -7.07
N LEU A 42 12.19 -12.26 -6.17
CA LEU A 42 11.71 -12.36 -4.80
C LEU A 42 10.39 -11.61 -4.66
N GLY A 43 9.30 -12.36 -4.77
CA GLY A 43 7.92 -11.92 -4.78
C GLY A 43 7.23 -12.16 -6.12
N ALA A 44 5.98 -12.66 -6.07
CA ALA A 44 5.11 -12.87 -7.23
C ALA A 44 3.95 -11.86 -7.30
N GLY A 45 4.16 -10.64 -6.80
CA GLY A 45 3.31 -9.48 -7.07
C GLY A 45 3.44 -9.05 -8.53
N ILE A 46 2.74 -7.97 -8.91
CA ILE A 46 2.78 -7.47 -10.29
C ILE A 46 4.21 -7.18 -10.77
N SER A 47 5.08 -6.62 -9.92
CA SER A 47 6.48 -6.34 -10.25
C SER A 47 7.27 -7.60 -10.59
N GLY A 48 7.18 -8.64 -9.74
CA GLY A 48 7.88 -9.89 -9.97
C GLY A 48 7.35 -10.64 -11.20
N ILE A 49 6.04 -10.67 -11.41
CA ILE A 49 5.42 -11.26 -12.60
C ILE A 49 5.80 -10.50 -13.87
N SER A 50 5.84 -9.16 -13.84
CA SER A 50 6.31 -8.35 -14.97
C SER A 50 7.78 -8.57 -15.28
N ALA A 51 8.65 -8.65 -14.26
CA ALA A 51 10.06 -8.96 -14.44
C ALA A 51 10.25 -10.34 -15.08
N ALA A 52 9.56 -11.37 -14.56
CA ALA A 52 9.61 -12.71 -15.13
C ALA A 52 9.09 -12.77 -16.58
N GLN A 53 7.99 -12.08 -16.88
CA GLN A 53 7.47 -11.98 -18.24
C GLN A 53 8.45 -11.30 -19.19
N THR A 54 9.12 -10.23 -18.73
CA THR A 54 10.14 -9.52 -19.53
C THR A 54 11.34 -10.42 -19.82
N LEU A 55 11.82 -11.16 -18.81
CA LEU A 55 12.90 -12.14 -19.01
C LEU A 55 12.50 -13.22 -20.02
N SER A 56 11.30 -13.78 -19.86
CA SER A 56 10.81 -14.81 -20.79
C SER A 56 10.64 -14.29 -22.21
N LYS A 57 10.13 -13.07 -22.40
CA LYS A 57 10.08 -12.41 -23.74
C LYS A 57 11.47 -12.21 -24.33
N ALA A 58 12.49 -11.99 -23.51
CA ALA A 58 13.89 -11.90 -23.92
C ALA A 58 14.58 -13.27 -24.07
N SER A 59 13.83 -14.38 -23.98
CA SER A 59 14.34 -15.74 -24.03
C SER A 59 15.32 -16.09 -22.88
N VAL A 60 15.15 -15.45 -21.74
CA VAL A 60 15.84 -15.77 -20.48
C VAL A 60 14.84 -16.53 -19.61
N ASP A 61 14.74 -17.84 -19.82
CA ASP A 61 13.74 -18.69 -19.11
C ASP A 61 14.33 -19.39 -17.87
N ASP A 62 15.63 -19.25 -17.62
CA ASP A 62 16.30 -19.75 -16.41
C ASP A 62 16.16 -18.75 -15.26
N PHE A 63 14.97 -18.68 -14.69
CA PHE A 63 14.66 -17.92 -13.50
C PHE A 63 13.78 -18.70 -12.53
N LEU A 64 13.79 -18.28 -11.24
CA LEU A 64 12.90 -18.80 -10.20
C LEU A 64 12.17 -17.62 -9.55
N ILE A 65 10.88 -17.77 -9.29
CA ILE A 65 10.05 -16.82 -8.57
C ILE A 65 9.77 -17.39 -7.18
N LEU A 66 10.17 -16.71 -6.12
CA LEU A 66 9.97 -17.11 -4.73
C LEU A 66 8.85 -16.24 -4.14
N GLU A 67 7.73 -16.84 -3.80
CA GLU A 67 6.56 -16.13 -3.25
C GLU A 67 6.23 -16.60 -1.83
N TYR A 68 6.07 -15.63 -0.94
CA TYR A 68 5.73 -15.90 0.47
C TYR A 68 4.41 -16.63 0.63
N ARG A 69 3.40 -16.27 -0.17
CA ARG A 69 2.04 -16.81 -0.07
C ARG A 69 1.86 -18.07 -0.93
N ASP A 70 0.70 -18.68 -0.76
CA ASP A 70 0.21 -19.79 -1.56
C ASP A 70 -0.35 -19.37 -2.94
N ARG A 71 -0.24 -18.06 -3.27
CA ARG A 71 -0.79 -17.46 -4.48
C ARG A 71 0.07 -16.31 -4.99
N ILE A 72 -0.03 -16.03 -6.29
CA ILE A 72 0.53 -14.82 -6.92
C ILE A 72 -0.40 -13.61 -6.73
N GLY A 73 0.13 -12.41 -6.96
CA GLY A 73 -0.63 -11.15 -7.01
C GLY A 73 -0.28 -10.16 -5.90
N GLY A 74 0.40 -10.59 -4.83
CA GLY A 74 0.79 -9.71 -3.73
C GLY A 74 -0.41 -8.94 -3.15
N ARG A 75 -0.34 -7.59 -3.17
CA ARG A 75 -1.39 -6.69 -2.66
C ARG A 75 -2.64 -6.55 -3.56
N ALA A 76 -2.66 -7.10 -4.76
CA ALA A 76 -3.90 -7.40 -5.47
C ALA A 76 -4.53 -8.65 -4.84
N TRP A 77 -5.24 -8.44 -3.76
CA TRP A 77 -5.76 -9.47 -2.87
C TRP A 77 -7.25 -9.29 -2.66
N HIS A 78 -7.99 -10.33 -2.94
CA HIS A 78 -9.43 -10.42 -2.74
C HIS A 78 -9.78 -11.61 -1.84
N GLU A 79 -10.95 -11.53 -1.22
CA GLU A 79 -11.49 -12.59 -0.38
C GLU A 79 -12.98 -12.84 -0.71
N ASN A 80 -13.41 -14.04 -0.39
CA ASN A 80 -14.83 -14.37 -0.38
C ASN A 80 -15.50 -13.70 0.82
N PHE A 81 -16.63 -13.03 0.59
CA PHE A 81 -17.30 -12.26 1.63
C PHE A 81 -18.82 -12.35 1.52
N GLY A 82 -19.48 -12.57 2.66
CA GLY A 82 -20.94 -12.61 2.72
C GLY A 82 -21.53 -13.67 1.78
N GLN A 83 -22.79 -13.47 1.40
CA GLN A 83 -23.50 -14.39 0.49
C GLN A 83 -24.55 -13.66 -0.31
N ASP A 84 -24.80 -14.12 -1.53
CA ASP A 84 -25.96 -13.75 -2.31
C ASP A 84 -27.23 -14.54 -1.86
N LYS A 85 -28.37 -14.30 -2.49
CA LYS A 85 -29.65 -14.98 -2.21
C LYS A 85 -29.59 -16.50 -2.45
N ASP A 86 -28.64 -16.97 -3.22
CA ASP A 86 -28.46 -18.39 -3.59
C ASP A 86 -27.37 -19.07 -2.73
N GLY A 87 -26.76 -18.33 -1.80
CA GLY A 87 -25.72 -18.78 -0.88
C GLY A 87 -24.31 -18.74 -1.44
N ASN A 88 -24.08 -18.13 -2.61
CA ASN A 88 -22.74 -17.96 -3.16
C ASN A 88 -22.07 -16.74 -2.53
N PRO A 89 -20.77 -16.81 -2.22
CA PRO A 89 -20.05 -15.67 -1.70
C PRO A 89 -19.85 -14.60 -2.78
N TYR A 90 -19.84 -13.34 -2.37
CA TYR A 90 -19.28 -12.26 -3.17
C TYR A 90 -17.77 -12.26 -3.05
N VAL A 91 -17.09 -11.68 -4.03
CA VAL A 91 -15.66 -11.39 -3.95
C VAL A 91 -15.48 -9.90 -3.71
N VAL A 92 -14.71 -9.57 -2.66
CA VAL A 92 -14.36 -8.19 -2.31
C VAL A 92 -12.84 -8.00 -2.29
N GLU A 93 -12.39 -6.83 -2.71
CA GLU A 93 -10.97 -6.51 -2.83
C GLU A 93 -10.42 -5.97 -1.50
N MET A 94 -9.55 -6.70 -0.87
CA MET A 94 -8.83 -6.25 0.32
C MET A 94 -7.81 -5.14 -0.03
N GLY A 95 -7.13 -5.28 -1.17
CA GLY A 95 -6.12 -4.36 -1.69
C GLY A 95 -6.62 -3.48 -2.82
N ALA A 96 -5.91 -3.50 -3.96
CA ALA A 96 -6.25 -2.72 -5.14
C ALA A 96 -7.67 -2.98 -5.62
N ASN A 97 -8.41 -1.90 -5.93
CA ASN A 97 -9.82 -2.00 -6.30
C ASN A 97 -10.22 -1.09 -7.47
N TRP A 98 -9.41 -0.08 -7.78
CA TRP A 98 -9.70 0.86 -8.86
C TRP A 98 -8.64 0.78 -9.96
N VAL A 99 -9.08 0.95 -11.19
CA VAL A 99 -8.24 1.34 -12.32
C VAL A 99 -8.42 2.83 -12.49
N GLN A 100 -7.43 3.59 -12.07
CA GLN A 100 -7.47 5.05 -12.08
C GLN A 100 -6.90 5.60 -13.39
N GLY A 101 -7.55 6.63 -13.95
CA GLY A 101 -7.11 7.31 -15.15
C GLY A 101 -7.10 6.40 -16.37
N LEU A 102 -8.26 6.00 -16.89
CA LEU A 102 -8.35 5.00 -17.97
C LEU A 102 -7.67 5.43 -19.26
N GLY A 103 -7.75 6.70 -19.58
CA GLY A 103 -7.28 7.31 -20.84
C GLY A 103 -8.37 8.07 -21.57
N ASN A 104 -7.96 8.99 -22.44
CA ASN A 104 -8.86 9.77 -23.29
C ASN A 104 -8.85 9.24 -24.73
N PRO A 105 -9.96 9.37 -25.48
CA PRO A 105 -10.01 8.99 -26.88
C PRO A 105 -8.91 9.68 -27.72
N GLY A 106 -8.03 8.88 -28.31
CA GLY A 106 -6.90 9.38 -29.12
C GLY A 106 -5.66 9.83 -28.33
N GLY A 107 -5.72 9.74 -27.00
CA GLY A 107 -4.58 9.95 -26.11
C GLY A 107 -3.91 8.64 -25.65
N PRO A 108 -2.90 8.74 -24.78
CA PRO A 108 -2.32 7.57 -24.16
C PRO A 108 -3.34 6.87 -23.24
N GLU A 109 -3.29 5.56 -23.21
CA GLU A 109 -4.13 4.74 -22.37
C GLU A 109 -3.33 4.18 -21.19
N ASN A 110 -3.97 4.11 -20.02
CA ASN A 110 -3.35 3.47 -18.86
C ASN A 110 -3.02 2.00 -19.15
N PRO A 111 -1.77 1.55 -18.98
CA PRO A 111 -1.39 0.15 -19.22
C PRO A 111 -2.19 -0.87 -18.39
N ILE A 112 -2.62 -0.51 -17.19
CA ILE A 112 -3.47 -1.36 -16.36
C ILE A 112 -4.86 -1.51 -17.00
N TRP A 113 -5.40 -0.43 -17.57
CA TRP A 113 -6.66 -0.48 -18.30
C TRP A 113 -6.55 -1.34 -19.57
N THR A 114 -5.43 -1.23 -20.29
CA THR A 114 -5.14 -2.11 -21.43
C THR A 114 -5.17 -3.58 -21.03
N LEU A 115 -4.54 -3.95 -19.91
CA LEU A 115 -4.57 -5.31 -19.39
C LEU A 115 -5.97 -5.71 -18.89
N ALA A 116 -6.68 -4.80 -18.21
CA ALA A 116 -8.05 -5.06 -17.76
C ALA A 116 -8.94 -5.47 -18.95
N LYS A 117 -8.84 -4.76 -20.06
CA LYS A 117 -9.55 -5.09 -21.31
C LYS A 117 -9.05 -6.40 -21.91
N GLU A 118 -7.73 -6.62 -21.96
CA GLU A 118 -7.13 -7.84 -22.51
C GLU A 118 -7.63 -9.10 -21.80
N PHE A 119 -7.74 -9.06 -20.47
CA PHE A 119 -8.18 -10.20 -19.66
C PHE A 119 -9.68 -10.17 -19.34
N GLY A 120 -10.42 -9.23 -19.92
CA GLY A 120 -11.87 -9.11 -19.77
C GLY A 120 -12.28 -8.87 -18.32
N LEU A 121 -11.51 -8.04 -17.58
CA LEU A 121 -11.82 -7.67 -16.20
C LEU A 121 -13.10 -6.82 -16.17
N GLN A 122 -14.07 -7.21 -15.36
CA GLN A 122 -15.30 -6.44 -15.22
C GLN A 122 -15.10 -5.27 -14.27
N THR A 123 -15.55 -4.10 -14.72
CA THR A 123 -15.40 -2.85 -13.96
C THR A 123 -16.64 -1.97 -14.17
N THR A 124 -16.86 -1.04 -13.26
CA THR A 124 -17.89 -0.01 -13.37
C THR A 124 -17.29 1.37 -13.11
N TYR A 125 -17.89 2.42 -13.67
CA TYR A 125 -17.45 3.79 -13.42
C TYR A 125 -17.58 4.14 -11.95
N SER A 126 -16.51 4.69 -11.39
CA SER A 126 -16.46 5.20 -10.01
C SER A 126 -16.65 6.71 -10.03
N ASN A 127 -17.81 7.17 -9.54
CA ASN A 127 -18.16 8.58 -9.57
C ASN A 127 -17.89 9.25 -8.21
N TYR A 128 -16.73 9.86 -8.06
CA TYR A 128 -16.35 10.55 -6.82
C TYR A 128 -17.23 11.79 -6.50
N SER A 129 -17.97 12.31 -7.48
CA SER A 129 -18.94 13.38 -7.24
C SER A 129 -20.29 12.86 -6.70
N ASN A 130 -20.49 11.55 -6.71
CA ASN A 130 -21.71 10.95 -6.15
C ASN A 130 -21.50 10.68 -4.64
N VAL A 131 -21.45 11.75 -3.86
CA VAL A 131 -21.23 11.73 -2.43
C VAL A 131 -22.36 12.45 -1.68
N SER A 132 -22.86 11.82 -0.62
CA SER A 132 -23.76 12.44 0.36
C SER A 132 -23.03 12.64 1.69
N THR A 133 -23.32 13.74 2.36
CA THR A 133 -22.60 14.17 3.55
C THR A 133 -23.43 14.00 4.82
N TYR A 134 -22.78 13.57 5.91
CA TYR A 134 -23.42 13.21 7.18
C TYR A 134 -22.60 13.71 8.36
N ASN A 135 -23.28 13.95 9.48
CA ASN A 135 -22.65 14.14 10.78
C ASN A 135 -23.37 13.30 11.85
N GLN A 136 -23.12 13.55 13.14
CA GLN A 136 -23.70 12.81 14.23
C GLN A 136 -25.24 12.92 14.37
N ASP A 137 -25.85 13.87 13.67
CA ASP A 137 -27.29 14.15 13.71
C ASP A 137 -28.02 13.62 12.44
N GLY A 138 -27.31 12.88 11.56
CA GLY A 138 -27.82 12.33 10.34
C GLY A 138 -27.35 13.06 9.07
N TYR A 139 -28.16 13.04 8.01
CA TYR A 139 -27.85 13.74 6.78
C TYR A 139 -27.69 15.25 7.03
N LYS A 140 -26.56 15.75 6.57
CA LYS A 140 -26.22 17.17 6.67
C LYS A 140 -25.48 17.60 5.41
N ASP A 141 -26.10 18.46 4.62
CA ASP A 141 -25.46 18.98 3.42
C ASP A 141 -24.35 20.00 3.77
N TYR A 142 -23.10 19.61 3.53
CA TYR A 142 -21.93 20.47 3.53
C TYR A 142 -21.08 20.27 2.24
N SER A 143 -21.75 19.88 1.15
CA SER A 143 -21.09 19.64 -0.15
C SER A 143 -20.36 20.87 -0.71
N HIS A 144 -20.81 22.08 -0.36
CA HIS A 144 -20.11 23.33 -0.74
C HIS A 144 -18.66 23.37 -0.25
N LEU A 145 -18.32 22.67 0.85
CA LEU A 145 -16.95 22.58 1.35
C LEU A 145 -16.06 21.69 0.44
N LEU A 146 -16.65 20.74 -0.29
CA LEU A 146 -15.93 19.98 -1.30
C LEU A 146 -15.44 20.89 -2.42
N ASP A 147 -16.32 21.73 -2.98
CA ASP A 147 -15.97 22.68 -4.03
C ASP A 147 -14.89 23.66 -3.55
N GLU A 148 -15.01 24.19 -2.32
CA GLU A 148 -14.01 25.09 -1.73
C GLU A 148 -12.64 24.41 -1.53
N CYS A 149 -12.63 23.13 -1.14
CA CYS A 149 -11.40 22.37 -0.99
C CYS A 149 -10.75 22.07 -2.34
N ASP A 150 -11.54 21.68 -3.33
CA ASP A 150 -11.07 21.36 -4.68
C ASP A 150 -10.44 22.59 -5.37
N GLU A 151 -11.07 23.79 -5.22
CA GLU A 151 -10.46 25.04 -5.70
C GLU A 151 -9.09 25.32 -5.05
N ALA A 152 -8.98 25.09 -3.75
CA ALA A 152 -7.72 25.26 -3.04
C ALA A 152 -6.69 24.16 -3.42
N TYR A 153 -7.14 22.96 -3.69
CA TYR A 153 -6.29 21.87 -4.16
C TYR A 153 -5.64 22.22 -5.51
N ASP A 154 -6.42 22.74 -6.46
CA ASP A 154 -5.91 23.19 -7.76
C ASP A 154 -4.85 24.28 -7.63
N ILE A 155 -5.08 25.28 -6.75
CA ILE A 155 -4.10 26.34 -6.49
C ILE A 155 -2.82 25.77 -5.86
N ALA A 156 -2.96 24.84 -4.90
CA ALA A 156 -1.83 24.20 -4.24
C ALA A 156 -1.02 23.33 -5.21
N ASN A 157 -1.70 22.66 -6.13
CA ASN A 157 -1.10 21.86 -7.20
C ASN A 157 -0.23 22.73 -8.14
N GLN A 158 -0.74 23.88 -8.57
CA GLN A 158 0.03 24.83 -9.35
C GLN A 158 1.25 25.38 -8.58
N ALA A 159 1.09 25.61 -7.27
CA ALA A 159 2.20 26.04 -6.40
C ALA A 159 3.27 24.95 -6.27
N ALA A 160 2.88 23.68 -6.14
CA ALA A 160 3.80 22.54 -6.11
C ALA A 160 4.69 22.48 -7.36
N GLY A 161 4.10 22.70 -8.55
CA GLY A 161 4.84 22.78 -9.81
C GLY A 161 5.90 23.90 -9.83
N LYS A 162 5.60 25.06 -9.26
CA LYS A 162 6.58 26.16 -9.13
C LYS A 162 7.73 25.82 -8.19
N ILE A 163 7.45 25.16 -7.07
CA ILE A 163 8.48 24.71 -6.12
C ILE A 163 9.53 23.86 -6.85
N LEU A 164 9.08 22.91 -7.69
CA LEU A 164 9.98 22.07 -8.46
C LEU A 164 10.81 22.87 -9.50
N VAL A 165 10.15 23.72 -10.29
CA VAL A 165 10.80 24.47 -11.38
C VAL A 165 11.80 25.49 -10.85
N GLU A 166 11.47 26.17 -9.74
CA GLU A 166 12.30 27.21 -9.15
C GLU A 166 13.28 26.67 -8.10
N ASN A 167 13.31 25.34 -7.87
CA ASN A 167 14.16 24.68 -6.89
C ASN A 167 13.99 25.28 -5.47
N LEU A 168 12.76 25.52 -5.08
CA LEU A 168 12.41 26.02 -3.76
C LEU A 168 12.30 24.89 -2.74
N GLN A 169 12.28 25.24 -1.46
CA GLN A 169 12.06 24.29 -0.38
C GLN A 169 10.65 23.71 -0.44
N ASP A 170 10.55 22.39 -0.43
CA ASP A 170 9.28 21.68 -0.28
C ASP A 170 8.60 22.02 1.08
N GLN A 171 7.31 21.85 1.13
CA GLN A 171 6.47 22.10 2.30
C GLN A 171 5.47 20.96 2.50
N THR A 172 4.82 20.92 3.66
CA THR A 172 3.73 19.96 3.87
C THR A 172 2.54 20.29 2.98
N ALA A 173 1.79 19.29 2.56
CA ALA A 173 0.54 19.48 1.82
C ALA A 173 -0.42 20.38 2.61
N LYS A 174 -0.48 20.23 3.93
CA LYS A 174 -1.25 21.13 4.81
C LYS A 174 -0.87 22.61 4.67
N ALA A 175 0.42 22.89 4.58
CA ALA A 175 0.88 24.27 4.38
C ALA A 175 0.50 24.78 2.99
N GLY A 176 0.64 23.96 1.95
CA GLY A 176 0.25 24.30 0.58
C GLY A 176 -1.25 24.61 0.47
N LEU A 177 -2.09 23.71 0.96
CA LEU A 177 -3.55 23.91 1.00
C LEU A 177 -3.95 25.15 1.81
N ALA A 178 -3.28 25.39 2.95
CA ALA A 178 -3.54 26.57 3.77
C ALA A 178 -3.15 27.88 3.08
N LEU A 179 -2.07 27.90 2.30
CA LEU A 179 -1.66 29.05 1.48
C LEU A 179 -2.61 29.26 0.29
N ALA A 180 -3.20 28.20 -0.21
CA ALA A 180 -4.22 28.23 -1.27
C ALA A 180 -5.61 28.65 -0.77
N GLY A 181 -5.83 28.75 0.54
CA GLY A 181 -7.09 29.22 1.14
C GLY A 181 -7.80 28.20 2.03
N TRP A 182 -7.50 26.91 1.90
CA TRP A 182 -8.12 25.85 2.69
C TRP A 182 -7.46 25.72 4.07
N LYS A 183 -8.17 26.19 5.09
CA LYS A 183 -7.71 26.20 6.50
C LYS A 183 -8.80 25.71 7.45
N PRO A 184 -9.17 24.43 7.42
CA PRO A 184 -10.19 23.91 8.31
C PRO A 184 -9.78 24.12 9.77
N LYS A 185 -10.68 24.71 10.56
CA LYS A 185 -10.45 24.87 12.00
C LYS A 185 -10.56 23.52 12.69
N SER A 186 -9.82 23.31 13.77
CA SER A 186 -9.79 22.03 14.48
C SER A 186 -11.14 21.58 15.06
N HIS A 187 -12.08 22.50 15.24
CA HIS A 187 -13.43 22.23 15.74
C HIS A 187 -14.50 22.19 14.63
N ASP A 188 -14.11 22.49 13.39
CA ASP A 188 -14.99 22.42 12.22
C ASP A 188 -14.87 21.03 11.61
N MET A 189 -15.62 20.09 12.18
CA MET A 189 -15.48 18.68 11.84
C MET A 189 -16.01 18.34 10.44
N GLU A 190 -16.93 19.13 9.91
CA GLU A 190 -17.42 18.98 8.53
C GLU A 190 -16.28 19.31 7.54
N ALA A 191 -15.59 20.44 7.76
CA ALA A 191 -14.41 20.80 6.96
C ALA A 191 -13.22 19.82 7.20
N GLN A 192 -13.07 19.25 8.40
CA GLN A 192 -12.08 18.21 8.67
C GLN A 192 -12.39 16.89 7.95
N ALA A 193 -13.65 16.55 7.77
CA ALA A 193 -14.06 15.38 6.99
C ALA A 193 -13.76 15.57 5.50
N VAL A 194 -14.02 16.78 4.96
CA VAL A 194 -13.66 17.14 3.58
C VAL A 194 -12.15 17.13 3.37
N ASP A 195 -11.37 17.69 4.31
CA ASP A 195 -9.90 17.65 4.28
C ASP A 195 -9.37 16.21 4.25
N TRP A 196 -10.01 15.29 5.01
CA TRP A 196 -9.70 13.87 4.98
C TRP A 196 -10.07 13.24 3.63
N TRP A 197 -11.25 13.52 3.09
CA TRP A 197 -11.72 13.03 1.80
C TRP A 197 -10.78 13.41 0.65
N THR A 198 -10.38 14.69 0.62
CA THR A 198 -9.55 15.21 -0.47
C THR A 198 -8.10 14.74 -0.41
N TRP A 199 -7.58 14.43 0.78
CA TRP A 199 -6.16 14.09 0.92
C TRP A 199 -5.91 12.67 1.47
N ASP A 200 -6.38 12.38 2.69
CA ASP A 200 -6.01 11.12 3.37
C ASP A 200 -6.57 9.88 2.65
N PHE A 201 -7.72 10.02 2.03
CA PHE A 201 -8.34 8.94 1.25
C PHE A 201 -7.42 8.46 0.13
N GLU A 202 -6.69 9.35 -0.53
CA GLU A 202 -5.73 8.99 -1.59
C GLU A 202 -4.34 8.69 -1.03
N ALA A 203 -3.84 9.52 -0.11
CA ALA A 203 -2.46 9.44 0.37
C ALA A 203 -2.24 8.42 1.49
N SER A 204 -3.29 7.99 2.19
CA SER A 204 -3.30 7.22 3.46
C SER A 204 -2.57 7.87 4.63
N PHE A 205 -2.19 9.12 4.51
CA PHE A 205 -1.57 9.96 5.54
C PHE A 205 -2.22 11.33 5.56
N THR A 206 -2.04 12.05 6.65
CA THR A 206 -2.56 13.41 6.77
C THR A 206 -1.81 14.39 5.84
N PRO A 207 -2.43 15.53 5.46
CA PRO A 207 -1.73 16.59 4.73
C PRO A 207 -0.50 17.14 5.48
N LEU A 208 -0.45 16.97 6.81
CA LEU A 208 0.68 17.41 7.63
C LEU A 208 1.91 16.51 7.45
N GLU A 209 1.72 15.22 7.23
CA GLU A 209 2.77 14.21 7.09
C GLU A 209 3.25 14.06 5.66
N SER A 210 2.49 14.54 4.69
CA SER A 210 2.76 14.39 3.27
C SER A 210 3.51 15.60 2.69
N SER A 211 4.43 15.34 1.76
CA SER A 211 5.04 16.34 0.90
C SER A 211 3.98 16.97 -0.01
N LEU A 212 4.00 18.31 -0.15
CA LEU A 212 3.16 18.96 -1.13
C LEU A 212 3.58 18.59 -2.56
N VAL A 213 4.87 18.72 -2.84
CA VAL A 213 5.42 18.50 -4.18
C VAL A 213 5.18 17.07 -4.66
N PHE A 214 5.54 16.10 -3.84
CA PHE A 214 5.44 14.71 -4.27
C PHE A 214 4.02 14.14 -4.12
N GLY A 215 3.19 14.65 -3.20
CA GLY A 215 1.78 14.33 -3.14
C GLY A 215 1.03 14.78 -4.41
N MET A 216 1.21 16.05 -4.81
CA MET A 216 0.60 16.58 -6.03
C MET A 216 1.18 15.93 -7.30
N ALA A 217 2.50 15.68 -7.34
CA ALA A 217 3.13 14.96 -8.46
C ALA A 217 2.59 13.53 -8.55
N SER A 218 2.34 12.90 -7.44
CA SER A 218 1.73 11.58 -7.38
C SER A 218 0.37 11.58 -8.05
N ASP A 219 -0.53 12.46 -7.67
CA ASP A 219 -1.86 12.57 -8.24
C ASP A 219 -1.81 12.87 -9.75
N ASN A 220 -1.06 13.90 -10.17
CA ASN A 220 -0.93 14.30 -11.57
C ASN A 220 -0.32 13.24 -12.49
N LEU A 221 0.57 12.42 -11.96
CA LEU A 221 1.30 11.40 -12.72
C LEU A 221 0.66 10.01 -12.61
N THR A 222 -0.43 9.90 -11.86
CA THR A 222 -1.20 8.65 -11.74
C THR A 222 -2.57 8.77 -12.36
N SER A 223 -3.50 9.31 -11.57
CA SER A 223 -4.90 9.41 -11.95
C SER A 223 -5.08 10.34 -13.13
N ASN A 224 -4.51 11.54 -13.04
CA ASN A 224 -4.71 12.58 -14.05
C ASN A 224 -3.78 12.46 -15.28
N GLN A 225 -2.77 11.59 -15.26
CA GLN A 225 -1.86 11.42 -16.39
C GLN A 225 -2.58 10.97 -17.66
N PHE A 226 -3.56 10.09 -17.52
CA PHE A 226 -4.27 9.49 -18.67
C PHE A 226 -5.67 10.09 -18.85
N SER A 227 -6.41 10.27 -17.76
CA SER A 227 -7.71 10.93 -17.69
C SER A 227 -8.18 11.05 -16.24
N ASP A 228 -9.29 11.73 -16.02
CA ASP A 228 -10.05 11.81 -14.76
C ASP A 228 -11.08 10.68 -14.58
N HIS A 229 -11.11 9.74 -15.50
CA HIS A 229 -12.04 8.60 -15.45
C HIS A 229 -11.44 7.41 -14.70
N ASP A 230 -12.11 6.98 -13.64
CA ASP A 230 -11.74 5.85 -12.82
C ASP A 230 -12.81 4.75 -12.86
N ASN A 231 -12.38 3.52 -12.93
CA ASN A 231 -13.28 2.38 -12.82
C ASN A 231 -12.99 1.54 -11.58
N PHE A 232 -14.06 1.22 -10.86
CA PHE A 232 -14.05 0.26 -9.77
C PHE A 232 -14.17 -1.17 -10.31
N VAL A 233 -13.36 -2.08 -9.79
CA VAL A 233 -13.38 -3.49 -10.19
C VAL A 233 -14.51 -4.23 -9.48
N THR A 234 -15.41 -4.80 -10.28
CA THR A 234 -16.57 -5.58 -9.82
C THR A 234 -16.46 -7.06 -10.17
N ASP A 235 -15.36 -7.45 -10.82
CA ASP A 235 -15.16 -8.83 -11.30
C ASP A 235 -15.08 -9.83 -10.14
N GLN A 236 -15.92 -10.85 -10.16
CA GLN A 236 -15.95 -11.88 -9.13
C GLN A 236 -14.77 -12.87 -9.22
N ARG A 237 -13.86 -12.68 -10.19
CA ARG A 237 -12.56 -13.35 -10.23
C ARG A 237 -11.48 -12.54 -9.50
N GLY A 238 -11.78 -11.31 -9.15
CA GLY A 238 -10.92 -10.33 -8.50
C GLY A 238 -9.95 -9.61 -9.43
N PHE A 239 -9.42 -8.48 -8.96
CA PHE A 239 -8.43 -7.66 -9.65
C PHE A 239 -7.17 -8.47 -10.03
N ASN A 240 -6.81 -9.45 -9.22
CA ASN A 240 -5.69 -10.36 -9.47
C ASN A 240 -5.79 -11.13 -10.80
N THR A 241 -6.95 -11.13 -11.44
CA THR A 241 -7.15 -11.71 -12.80
C THR A 241 -6.16 -11.15 -13.81
N ILE A 242 -5.78 -9.86 -13.71
CA ILE A 242 -4.78 -9.25 -14.57
C ILE A 242 -3.42 -9.95 -14.37
N ILE A 243 -2.99 -10.11 -13.11
CA ILE A 243 -1.67 -10.67 -12.79
C ILE A 243 -1.62 -12.16 -13.14
N LYS A 244 -2.70 -12.90 -12.86
CA LYS A 244 -2.85 -14.30 -13.30
C LYS A 244 -2.80 -14.42 -14.82
N GLY A 245 -3.48 -13.51 -15.53
CA GLY A 245 -3.46 -13.44 -16.99
C GLY A 245 -2.07 -13.14 -17.54
N MET A 246 -1.32 -12.23 -16.94
CA MET A 246 0.07 -11.97 -17.31
C MET A 246 0.95 -13.20 -17.11
N ALA A 247 0.83 -13.84 -15.93
CA ALA A 247 1.59 -15.04 -15.58
C ALA A 247 1.33 -16.21 -16.55
N SER A 248 0.06 -16.41 -16.94
CA SER A 248 -0.32 -17.51 -17.86
C SER A 248 0.29 -17.40 -19.26
N LYS A 249 0.90 -16.26 -19.62
CA LYS A 249 1.59 -16.10 -20.90
C LYS A 249 2.96 -16.80 -20.93
N PHE A 250 3.53 -17.15 -19.78
CA PHE A 250 4.87 -17.74 -19.68
C PHE A 250 5.03 -18.82 -18.60
N LEU A 251 4.09 -18.92 -17.67
CA LEU A 251 4.01 -20.01 -16.68
C LEU A 251 2.87 -20.94 -17.03
N THR A 252 3.11 -22.22 -16.80
CA THR A 252 2.09 -23.26 -16.86
C THR A 252 1.48 -23.52 -15.47
N GLU A 253 0.43 -24.31 -15.38
CA GLU A 253 -0.07 -24.82 -14.11
C GLU A 253 1.03 -25.66 -13.45
N ASP A 254 1.25 -25.47 -12.15
CA ASP A 254 2.33 -26.12 -11.38
C ASP A 254 3.74 -25.91 -11.97
N ASP A 255 3.98 -24.76 -12.58
CA ASP A 255 5.28 -24.43 -13.17
C ASP A 255 6.39 -24.49 -12.11
N PRO A 256 7.44 -25.33 -12.30
CA PRO A 256 8.50 -25.50 -11.31
C PRO A 256 9.34 -24.23 -11.05
N ARG A 257 9.20 -23.21 -11.88
CA ARG A 257 9.85 -21.91 -11.69
C ARG A 257 9.14 -21.03 -10.66
N LEU A 258 7.89 -21.36 -10.27
CA LEU A 258 7.11 -20.62 -9.26
C LEU A 258 7.09 -21.36 -7.93
N LEU A 259 7.86 -20.88 -6.98
CA LEU A 259 7.98 -21.45 -5.64
C LEU A 259 7.07 -20.68 -4.67
N LEU A 260 5.83 -21.14 -4.53
CA LEU A 260 4.86 -20.62 -3.57
C LEU A 260 5.21 -21.07 -2.13
N ASN A 261 4.61 -20.43 -1.11
CA ASN A 261 4.85 -20.71 0.32
C ASN A 261 6.34 -20.66 0.71
N THR A 262 7.11 -19.82 0.02
CA THR A 262 8.55 -19.71 0.19
C THR A 262 8.91 -18.40 0.90
N LYS A 263 9.01 -18.45 2.22
CA LYS A 263 9.38 -17.29 3.04
C LYS A 263 10.89 -17.09 3.02
N VAL A 264 11.36 -16.06 2.30
CA VAL A 264 12.76 -15.63 2.33
C VAL A 264 13.12 -15.07 3.71
N THR A 265 14.27 -15.49 4.25
CA THR A 265 14.77 -15.06 5.57
C THR A 265 16.14 -14.42 5.52
N ASN A 266 16.99 -14.80 4.54
CA ASN A 266 18.32 -14.24 4.38
C ASN A 266 18.67 -14.13 2.89
N ILE A 267 19.38 -13.06 2.53
CA ILE A 267 19.91 -12.81 1.20
C ILE A 267 21.40 -12.48 1.33
N THR A 268 22.24 -13.40 0.86
CA THR A 268 23.67 -13.13 0.72
C THR A 268 23.95 -12.67 -0.70
N TYR A 269 24.62 -11.53 -0.89
CA TYR A 269 24.84 -10.95 -2.22
C TYR A 269 26.25 -10.36 -2.35
N GLY A 270 26.72 -10.25 -3.59
CA GLY A 270 28.04 -9.67 -3.92
C GLY A 270 28.31 -9.73 -5.41
N PRO A 271 29.55 -9.42 -5.84
CA PRO A 271 29.91 -9.36 -7.26
C PRO A 271 29.82 -10.72 -7.98
N GLU A 272 29.87 -11.83 -7.25
CA GLU A 272 29.86 -13.18 -7.82
C GLU A 272 28.43 -13.74 -8.00
N GLY A 273 27.43 -13.18 -7.31
CA GLY A 273 26.04 -13.65 -7.36
C GLY A 273 25.26 -13.37 -6.10
N VAL A 274 24.11 -14.04 -5.99
CA VAL A 274 23.18 -13.94 -4.87
C VAL A 274 22.79 -15.32 -4.40
N THR A 275 22.74 -15.52 -3.07
CA THR A 275 22.17 -16.73 -2.46
C THR A 275 21.00 -16.32 -1.57
N VAL A 276 19.83 -16.88 -1.84
CA VAL A 276 18.58 -16.62 -1.11
C VAL A 276 18.26 -17.82 -0.26
N TYR A 277 18.00 -17.62 1.03
CA TYR A 277 17.63 -18.68 1.98
C TYR A 277 16.17 -18.49 2.41
N SER A 278 15.47 -19.58 2.53
CA SER A 278 14.08 -19.63 3.00
C SER A 278 13.93 -20.30 4.36
N SER A 279 12.81 -20.03 5.01
CA SER A 279 12.55 -20.50 6.40
C SER A 279 12.44 -22.01 6.54
N ASP A 280 12.21 -22.73 5.46
CA ASP A 280 12.17 -24.21 5.40
C ASP A 280 13.56 -24.84 5.27
N GLY A 281 14.62 -24.04 5.26
CA GLY A 281 16.01 -24.50 5.14
C GLY A 281 16.48 -24.68 3.70
N ASN A 282 15.64 -24.39 2.71
CA ASN A 282 16.04 -24.42 1.30
C ASN A 282 16.83 -23.16 0.91
N CYS A 283 17.53 -23.23 -0.22
CA CYS A 283 18.26 -22.08 -0.77
C CYS A 283 18.25 -22.08 -2.29
N VAL A 284 18.38 -20.87 -2.85
CA VAL A 284 18.53 -20.62 -4.27
C VAL A 284 19.80 -19.81 -4.51
N GLN A 285 20.69 -20.30 -5.38
CA GLN A 285 21.85 -19.58 -5.88
C GLN A 285 21.57 -19.05 -7.26
N ALA A 286 21.74 -17.73 -7.44
CA ALA A 286 21.48 -17.06 -8.69
C ALA A 286 22.62 -16.12 -9.10
N ALA A 287 22.79 -15.90 -10.41
CA ALA A 287 23.70 -14.88 -10.89
C ALA A 287 23.22 -13.46 -10.53
N TYR A 288 21.90 -13.26 -10.50
CA TYR A 288 21.24 -11.99 -10.14
C TYR A 288 20.00 -12.27 -9.30
N ALA A 289 19.59 -11.31 -8.47
CA ALA A 289 18.29 -11.34 -7.83
C ALA A 289 17.55 -10.02 -8.01
N ILE A 290 16.21 -10.10 -8.16
CA ILE A 290 15.31 -8.97 -8.21
C ILE A 290 14.42 -9.02 -6.96
N CYS A 291 14.66 -8.14 -6.01
CA CYS A 291 13.89 -8.00 -4.79
C CYS A 291 12.67 -7.10 -5.06
N THR A 292 11.47 -7.69 -4.98
CA THR A 292 10.20 -6.95 -5.16
C THR A 292 9.40 -6.82 -3.88
N PHE A 293 10.07 -6.91 -2.75
CA PHE A 293 9.44 -6.76 -1.43
C PHE A 293 8.83 -5.37 -1.27
N SER A 294 7.73 -5.31 -0.50
CA SER A 294 7.17 -4.01 -0.12
C SER A 294 8.17 -3.21 0.71
N LEU A 295 8.01 -1.90 0.73
CA LEU A 295 8.78 -1.02 1.60
C LEU A 295 8.66 -1.47 3.07
N GLY A 296 7.44 -1.85 3.51
CA GLY A 296 7.22 -2.33 4.87
C GLY A 296 8.03 -3.59 5.22
N VAL A 297 8.21 -4.52 4.30
CA VAL A 297 9.10 -5.69 4.51
C VAL A 297 10.56 -5.25 4.63
N LEU A 298 10.99 -4.29 3.82
CA LEU A 298 12.37 -3.76 3.88
C LEU A 298 12.65 -2.95 5.14
N GLN A 299 11.64 -2.32 5.74
CA GLN A 299 11.72 -1.54 6.97
C GLN A 299 11.68 -2.38 8.25
N ASN A 300 11.17 -3.60 8.15
CA ASN A 300 11.12 -4.54 9.27
C ASN A 300 12.26 -5.55 9.13
N ASP A 301 12.96 -5.85 10.20
CA ASP A 301 14.12 -6.75 10.22
C ASP A 301 13.75 -8.24 10.05
N VAL A 302 12.85 -8.53 9.10
CA VAL A 302 12.35 -9.89 8.82
C VAL A 302 13.16 -10.63 7.75
N VAL A 303 13.99 -9.89 7.01
CA VAL A 303 14.95 -10.45 6.04
C VAL A 303 16.34 -9.89 6.35
N THR A 304 17.29 -10.79 6.57
CA THR A 304 18.69 -10.41 6.81
C THR A 304 19.44 -10.29 5.48
N PHE A 305 20.17 -9.19 5.30
CA PHE A 305 21.06 -8.98 4.15
C PHE A 305 22.52 -9.19 4.58
N THR A 306 23.28 -9.98 3.80
CA THR A 306 24.70 -10.27 4.05
C THR A 306 25.52 -10.02 2.78
N PRO A 307 26.44 -9.01 2.74
CA PRO A 307 26.66 -8.02 3.80
C PRO A 307 25.40 -7.18 4.09
N GLU A 308 25.40 -6.39 5.18
CA GLU A 308 24.34 -5.40 5.40
C GLU A 308 24.22 -4.46 4.19
N LEU A 309 22.99 -4.00 3.93
CA LEU A 309 22.76 -3.00 2.89
C LEU A 309 23.57 -1.73 3.18
N PRO A 310 24.15 -1.08 2.16
CA PRO A 310 24.90 0.16 2.34
C PRO A 310 24.06 1.24 3.05
N GLU A 311 24.71 2.14 3.79
CA GLU A 311 24.02 3.20 4.54
C GLU A 311 23.10 4.06 3.67
N TRP A 312 23.53 4.41 2.45
CA TRP A 312 22.69 5.18 1.53
C TRP A 312 21.38 4.44 1.16
N LYS A 313 21.42 3.10 1.05
CA LYS A 313 20.26 2.26 0.78
C LYS A 313 19.37 2.15 2.02
N LYS A 314 19.95 1.89 3.20
CA LYS A 314 19.21 1.84 4.48
C LYS A 314 18.52 3.17 4.76
N THR A 315 19.24 4.29 4.56
CA THR A 315 18.65 5.63 4.69
C THR A 315 17.47 5.82 3.74
N ALA A 316 17.62 5.46 2.47
CA ALA A 316 16.52 5.57 1.50
C ALA A 316 15.29 4.73 1.91
N ILE A 317 15.50 3.49 2.37
CA ILE A 317 14.41 2.62 2.86
C ILE A 317 13.68 3.28 4.03
N GLN A 318 14.36 3.95 4.94
CA GLN A 318 13.76 4.56 6.14
C GLN A 318 13.15 5.95 5.90
N MET A 319 13.47 6.62 4.78
CA MET A 319 13.00 7.98 4.49
C MET A 319 11.59 8.01 3.88
N PHE A 320 11.11 6.91 3.35
CA PHE A 320 9.73 6.77 2.89
C PHE A 320 8.88 6.14 3.98
N THR A 321 7.58 6.36 3.95
CA THR A 321 6.64 5.78 4.91
C THR A 321 5.77 4.74 4.26
N MET A 322 5.44 3.69 5.01
CA MET A 322 4.48 2.68 4.59
C MET A 322 3.14 2.98 5.24
N GLY A 323 2.13 3.30 4.42
CA GLY A 323 0.80 3.70 4.88
C GLY A 323 -0.06 2.51 5.27
N THR A 324 -1.13 2.82 5.98
CA THR A 324 -2.19 1.89 6.32
C THR A 324 -3.51 2.40 5.77
N TYR A 325 -4.05 1.69 4.81
CA TYR A 325 -5.35 1.96 4.19
C TYR A 325 -6.21 0.72 4.32
N THR A 326 -7.24 0.77 5.15
CA THR A 326 -8.02 -0.40 5.51
C THR A 326 -9.48 -0.22 5.11
N LYS A 327 -9.96 -1.12 4.25
CA LYS A 327 -11.37 -1.24 3.90
C LYS A 327 -12.04 -2.25 4.82
N ILE A 328 -13.09 -1.86 5.51
CA ILE A 328 -13.82 -2.71 6.46
C ILE A 328 -15.20 -2.97 5.88
N PHE A 329 -15.47 -4.21 5.51
CA PHE A 329 -16.68 -4.65 4.80
C PHE A 329 -17.74 -5.14 5.77
N LEU A 330 -18.98 -4.70 5.54
CA LEU A 330 -20.18 -5.14 6.26
C LEU A 330 -21.22 -5.58 5.23
N GLN A 331 -21.85 -6.72 5.48
CA GLN A 331 -23.06 -7.14 4.75
C GLN A 331 -24.25 -7.15 5.70
N PHE A 332 -25.40 -6.72 5.21
CA PHE A 332 -26.65 -6.69 5.97
C PHE A 332 -27.73 -7.58 5.31
N ASN A 333 -28.82 -7.86 6.03
CA ASN A 333 -29.94 -8.57 5.45
C ASN A 333 -30.77 -7.72 4.48
N GLU A 334 -30.64 -6.39 4.58
CA GLU A 334 -31.30 -5.41 3.70
C GLU A 334 -30.45 -4.14 3.57
N THR A 335 -30.65 -3.40 2.48
CA THR A 335 -30.02 -2.08 2.28
C THR A 335 -30.89 -1.02 2.95
N PHE A 336 -30.35 -0.32 3.94
CA PHE A 336 -31.06 0.76 4.67
C PHE A 336 -30.54 2.17 4.30
N TRP A 337 -29.51 2.24 3.47
CA TRP A 337 -28.93 3.50 2.94
C TRP A 337 -29.45 3.78 1.52
N PRO A 338 -29.34 5.04 1.01
CA PRO A 338 -29.70 5.37 -0.36
C PRO A 338 -28.95 4.50 -1.39
N THR A 339 -29.69 3.93 -2.35
CA THR A 339 -29.12 3.00 -3.35
C THR A 339 -28.63 3.69 -4.61
N ASP A 340 -28.83 4.97 -4.75
CA ASP A 340 -28.35 5.84 -5.83
C ASP A 340 -27.11 6.67 -5.46
N THR A 341 -26.61 6.50 -4.23
CA THR A 341 -25.44 7.18 -3.68
C THR A 341 -24.29 6.21 -3.55
N GLN A 342 -23.13 6.59 -4.13
CA GLN A 342 -21.91 5.76 -4.07
C GLN A 342 -21.17 5.95 -2.76
N TYR A 343 -20.96 7.21 -2.32
CA TYR A 343 -20.17 7.56 -1.16
C TYR A 343 -20.99 8.30 -0.10
N PHE A 344 -20.67 8.02 1.16
CA PHE A 344 -21.29 8.65 2.34
C PHE A 344 -20.16 9.18 3.22
N LEU A 345 -19.93 10.51 3.18
CA LEU A 345 -18.87 11.16 3.93
C LEU A 345 -19.40 11.58 5.31
N TYR A 346 -18.81 11.05 6.36
CA TYR A 346 -19.21 11.27 7.74
C TYR A 346 -18.23 12.16 8.49
N ALA A 347 -18.73 13.22 9.09
CA ALA A 347 -18.01 14.11 9.99
C ALA A 347 -18.24 13.69 11.45
N ASP A 348 -17.30 12.97 12.06
CA ASP A 348 -17.39 12.64 13.48
C ASP A 348 -17.20 13.92 14.32
N PRO A 349 -18.02 14.15 15.38
CA PRO A 349 -17.99 15.39 16.16
C PRO A 349 -16.71 15.62 16.97
N ALA A 350 -15.86 14.61 17.14
CA ALA A 350 -14.69 14.67 18.01
C ALA A 350 -13.37 14.29 17.33
N THR A 351 -13.39 13.40 16.37
CA THR A 351 -12.18 12.78 15.81
C THR A 351 -12.17 12.84 14.30
N ARG A 352 -11.23 13.59 13.72
CA ARG A 352 -11.01 13.63 12.27
C ARG A 352 -10.68 12.22 11.75
N GLY A 353 -11.35 11.80 10.69
CA GLY A 353 -11.11 10.51 10.05
C GLY A 353 -11.65 9.29 10.80
N TYR A 354 -12.51 9.47 11.81
CA TYR A 354 -13.14 8.37 12.55
C TYR A 354 -14.26 7.74 11.72
N TYR A 355 -13.96 6.60 11.08
CA TYR A 355 -14.84 5.91 10.12
C TYR A 355 -15.51 6.87 9.12
N PRO A 356 -14.70 7.65 8.36
CA PRO A 356 -15.18 8.87 7.71
C PRO A 356 -15.89 8.63 6.39
N LEU A 357 -15.59 7.53 5.69
CA LEU A 357 -16.10 7.31 4.34
C LEU A 357 -16.65 5.91 4.15
N PHE A 358 -17.95 5.84 3.92
CA PHE A 358 -18.61 4.61 3.52
C PHE A 358 -18.83 4.58 2.01
N GLN A 359 -18.70 3.42 1.40
CA GLN A 359 -18.99 3.20 -0.03
C GLN A 359 -19.97 2.02 -0.18
N SER A 360 -21.04 2.28 -0.90
CA SER A 360 -22.04 1.26 -1.23
C SER A 360 -21.58 0.36 -2.37
N LEU A 361 -21.66 -0.94 -2.19
CA LEU A 361 -21.55 -1.91 -3.28
C LEU A 361 -22.92 -2.37 -3.80
N SER A 362 -24.02 -1.87 -3.23
CA SER A 362 -25.39 -2.28 -3.62
C SER A 362 -25.97 -1.45 -4.76
N MET A 363 -25.22 -0.48 -5.27
CA MET A 363 -25.63 0.34 -6.41
C MET A 363 -25.69 -0.46 -7.71
N ASP A 364 -26.51 0.03 -8.65
CA ASP A 364 -26.50 -0.44 -10.03
C ASP A 364 -25.11 -0.30 -10.66
N GLY A 365 -24.65 -1.34 -11.34
CA GLY A 365 -23.32 -1.41 -11.93
C GLY A 365 -22.24 -1.95 -10.99
N PHE A 366 -22.46 -1.96 -9.68
CA PHE A 366 -21.58 -2.62 -8.70
C PHE A 366 -22.05 -4.06 -8.42
N HIS A 367 -22.57 -4.33 -7.23
CA HIS A 367 -23.16 -5.62 -6.84
C HIS A 367 -24.61 -5.40 -6.36
N PRO A 368 -25.55 -5.07 -7.24
CA PRO A 368 -26.92 -4.74 -6.84
C PRO A 368 -27.55 -5.88 -6.06
N GLY A 369 -28.19 -5.55 -4.93
CA GLY A 369 -28.80 -6.52 -4.02
C GLY A 369 -27.82 -7.27 -3.12
N SER A 370 -26.53 -6.90 -3.11
CA SER A 370 -25.53 -7.49 -2.19
C SER A 370 -25.73 -7.07 -0.74
N ASN A 371 -26.37 -5.93 -0.50
CA ASN A 371 -26.47 -5.28 0.82
C ASN A 371 -25.11 -5.10 1.48
N ILE A 372 -24.05 -4.87 0.67
CA ILE A 372 -22.68 -4.67 1.13
C ILE A 372 -22.37 -3.17 1.10
N ILE A 373 -21.79 -2.70 2.18
CA ILE A 373 -21.16 -1.40 2.31
C ILE A 373 -19.79 -1.60 2.94
N PHE A 374 -18.81 -0.79 2.59
CA PHE A 374 -17.54 -0.80 3.31
C PHE A 374 -17.17 0.60 3.75
N VAL A 375 -16.45 0.70 4.87
CA VAL A 375 -15.88 1.95 5.35
C VAL A 375 -14.37 1.91 5.19
N THR A 376 -13.80 3.04 4.74
CA THR A 376 -12.36 3.23 4.62
C THR A 376 -11.85 4.02 5.82
N VAL A 377 -10.77 3.53 6.39
CA VAL A 377 -9.98 4.23 7.41
C VAL A 377 -8.51 4.22 7.01
N THR A 378 -7.78 5.26 7.39
CA THR A 378 -6.37 5.44 7.03
C THR A 378 -5.51 5.73 8.24
N ASP A 379 -4.18 5.57 8.08
CA ASP A 379 -3.15 5.97 9.03
C ASP A 379 -3.37 5.43 10.45
N GLU A 380 -3.20 6.28 11.47
CA GLU A 380 -3.31 5.90 12.89
C GLU A 380 -4.65 5.26 13.25
N LEU A 381 -5.75 5.71 12.64
CA LEU A 381 -7.08 5.13 12.91
C LEU A 381 -7.23 3.76 12.26
N ALA A 382 -6.65 3.54 11.08
CA ALA A 382 -6.58 2.21 10.49
C ALA A 382 -5.71 1.27 11.34
N GLN A 383 -4.53 1.73 11.76
CA GLN A 383 -3.67 0.95 12.65
C GLN A 383 -4.33 0.62 13.99
N ARG A 384 -5.14 1.55 14.52
CA ARG A 384 -5.94 1.32 15.72
C ARG A 384 -6.98 0.22 15.47
N ALA A 385 -7.77 0.33 14.40
CA ALA A 385 -8.78 -0.65 14.03
C ALA A 385 -8.17 -2.04 13.81
N GLU A 386 -7.00 -2.13 13.18
CA GLU A 386 -6.31 -3.40 12.95
C GLU A 386 -5.82 -4.08 14.25
N ARG A 387 -5.61 -3.32 15.32
CA ARG A 387 -5.22 -3.85 16.64
C ARG A 387 -6.40 -4.25 17.52
N GLN A 388 -7.62 -3.80 17.17
CA GLN A 388 -8.85 -4.16 17.89
C GLN A 388 -9.34 -5.55 17.51
N SER A 389 -10.23 -6.10 18.34
CA SER A 389 -11.03 -7.26 17.94
C SER A 389 -12.06 -6.87 16.87
N ASP A 390 -12.50 -7.83 16.06
CA ASP A 390 -13.55 -7.63 15.07
C ASP A 390 -14.83 -7.08 15.71
N GLU A 391 -15.15 -7.55 16.91
CA GLU A 391 -16.35 -7.12 17.63
C GLU A 391 -16.28 -5.66 18.08
N GLU A 392 -15.13 -5.20 18.59
CA GLU A 392 -14.93 -3.79 18.98
C GLU A 392 -15.02 -2.87 17.75
N THR A 393 -14.32 -3.20 16.67
CA THR A 393 -14.36 -2.43 15.43
C THR A 393 -15.77 -2.40 14.84
N LYS A 394 -16.45 -3.53 14.83
CA LYS A 394 -17.84 -3.63 14.36
C LYS A 394 -18.78 -2.75 15.17
N GLN A 395 -18.69 -2.79 16.49
CA GLN A 395 -19.54 -1.98 17.37
C GLN A 395 -19.36 -0.48 17.13
N GLU A 396 -18.12 -0.02 16.98
CA GLU A 396 -17.82 1.39 16.68
C GLU A 396 -18.43 1.82 15.33
N ILE A 397 -18.30 1.00 14.28
CA ILE A 397 -18.88 1.29 12.99
C ILE A 397 -20.41 1.31 13.06
N MET A 398 -21.00 0.38 13.78
CA MET A 398 -22.46 0.34 13.98
C MET A 398 -22.97 1.57 14.74
N GLU A 399 -22.20 2.11 15.68
CA GLU A 399 -22.57 3.38 16.34
C GLU A 399 -22.53 4.56 15.37
N VAL A 400 -21.55 4.60 14.45
CA VAL A 400 -21.49 5.62 13.39
C VAL A 400 -22.68 5.49 12.45
N LEU A 401 -22.98 4.29 11.96
CA LEU A 401 -24.14 4.06 11.06
C LEU A 401 -25.47 4.46 11.70
N ARG A 402 -25.67 4.18 13.00
CA ARG A 402 -26.88 4.62 13.74
C ARG A 402 -26.98 6.14 13.86
N LYS A 403 -25.84 6.86 13.95
CA LYS A 403 -25.82 8.32 13.92
C LYS A 403 -26.11 8.87 12.52
N MET A 404 -25.55 8.26 11.49
CA MET A 404 -25.78 8.66 10.10
C MET A 404 -27.24 8.45 9.67
N PHE A 405 -27.90 7.40 10.17
CA PHE A 405 -29.26 7.00 9.81
C PHE A 405 -30.19 6.93 11.03
N PRO A 406 -30.46 8.07 11.73
CA PRO A 406 -31.17 8.07 13.00
C PRO A 406 -32.64 7.65 12.93
N ASP A 407 -33.24 7.76 11.74
CA ASP A 407 -34.64 7.40 11.49
C ASP A 407 -34.82 5.92 11.07
N VAL A 408 -33.74 5.14 11.03
CA VAL A 408 -33.73 3.74 10.61
C VAL A 408 -33.29 2.86 11.79
N ASP A 409 -34.00 1.74 11.99
CA ASP A 409 -33.52 0.69 12.86
C ASP A 409 -32.40 -0.08 12.14
N VAL A 410 -31.13 0.37 12.31
CA VAL A 410 -29.98 -0.17 11.63
C VAL A 410 -29.75 -1.62 12.07
N PRO A 411 -29.91 -2.61 11.18
CA PRO A 411 -29.79 -4.02 11.55
C PRO A 411 -28.33 -4.39 11.86
N GLU A 412 -28.14 -5.50 12.58
CA GLU A 412 -26.78 -6.05 12.78
C GLU A 412 -26.26 -6.64 11.44
N PRO A 413 -24.96 -6.51 11.15
CA PRO A 413 -24.39 -7.07 9.94
C PRO A 413 -24.36 -8.60 10.00
N THR A 414 -24.65 -9.22 8.88
CA THR A 414 -24.62 -10.68 8.70
C THR A 414 -23.24 -11.20 8.38
N ALA A 415 -22.34 -10.34 7.88
CA ALA A 415 -20.93 -10.62 7.65
C ALA A 415 -20.08 -9.38 7.93
N PHE A 416 -18.84 -9.61 8.37
CA PHE A 416 -17.86 -8.59 8.73
C PHE A 416 -16.46 -9.08 8.38
N LEU A 417 -15.65 -8.26 7.68
CA LEU A 417 -14.31 -8.65 7.25
C LEU A 417 -13.45 -7.42 6.95
N TYR A 418 -12.18 -7.46 7.36
CA TYR A 418 -11.18 -6.50 6.91
C TYR A 418 -9.76 -7.05 7.01
N PRO A 419 -8.80 -6.54 6.20
CA PRO A 419 -7.40 -6.92 6.29
C PRO A 419 -6.73 -6.23 7.49
N ARG A 420 -5.60 -6.78 7.93
CA ARG A 420 -4.72 -6.18 8.95
C ARG A 420 -3.34 -5.93 8.33
N TRP A 421 -3.29 -4.93 7.45
CA TRP A 421 -2.13 -4.65 6.61
C TRP A 421 -0.82 -4.49 7.37
N ASN A 422 -0.84 -3.83 8.56
CA ASN A 422 0.37 -3.63 9.36
C ASN A 422 0.98 -4.91 9.92
N THR A 423 0.17 -5.93 10.10
CA THR A 423 0.60 -7.21 10.66
C THR A 423 0.74 -8.31 9.62
N GLU A 424 0.39 -8.02 8.36
CA GLU A 424 0.62 -8.95 7.26
C GLU A 424 2.12 -9.09 6.97
N PRO A 425 2.75 -10.23 7.30
CA PRO A 425 4.22 -10.36 7.30
C PRO A 425 4.85 -10.34 5.91
N TRP A 426 4.05 -10.35 4.87
CA TRP A 426 4.46 -10.25 3.46
C TRP A 426 4.29 -8.83 2.90
N SER A 427 3.73 -7.88 3.66
CA SER A 427 3.49 -6.50 3.23
C SER A 427 3.90 -5.45 4.26
N TYR A 428 3.49 -5.59 5.53
CA TYR A 428 3.67 -4.60 6.61
C TYR A 428 3.18 -3.20 6.21
N GLY A 429 1.95 -3.13 5.72
CA GLY A 429 1.27 -1.91 5.28
C GLY A 429 0.66 -2.04 3.89
N SER A 430 -0.03 -1.01 3.45
CA SER A 430 -0.81 -0.99 2.21
C SER A 430 0.00 -0.53 1.02
N TYR A 431 0.57 0.69 1.08
CA TYR A 431 1.40 1.30 0.02
C TYR A 431 2.27 2.42 0.61
N SER A 432 3.30 2.80 -0.16
CA SER A 432 4.26 3.79 0.28
C SER A 432 3.78 5.22 0.04
N ASN A 433 4.27 6.15 0.85
CA ASN A 433 4.05 7.59 0.71
C ASN A 433 5.37 8.35 0.80
N TRP A 434 5.35 9.58 0.30
CA TRP A 434 6.47 10.51 0.27
C TRP A 434 6.29 11.57 1.36
N PRO A 435 6.87 11.42 2.54
CA PRO A 435 6.83 12.44 3.57
C PRO A 435 7.66 13.67 3.16
N MET A 436 7.40 14.80 3.82
CA MET A 436 8.21 15.99 3.64
C MET A 436 9.69 15.70 3.97
N GLY A 437 10.58 16.19 3.12
CA GLY A 437 12.03 15.98 3.27
C GLY A 437 12.60 14.82 2.45
N THR A 438 11.77 14.04 1.80
CA THR A 438 12.22 13.09 0.77
C THR A 438 12.69 13.82 -0.48
N THR A 439 13.60 13.19 -1.22
CA THR A 439 14.16 13.74 -2.46
C THR A 439 14.14 12.70 -3.57
N LEU A 440 14.25 13.16 -4.82
CA LEU A 440 14.42 12.26 -5.97
C LEU A 440 15.69 11.40 -5.84
N GLU A 441 16.78 11.94 -5.25
CA GLU A 441 17.99 11.18 -4.98
C GLU A 441 17.73 10.03 -4.00
N MET A 442 16.97 10.26 -2.93
CA MET A 442 16.59 9.19 -1.99
C MET A 442 15.76 8.12 -2.69
N HIS A 443 14.87 8.51 -3.60
CA HIS A 443 14.10 7.56 -4.38
C HIS A 443 14.99 6.77 -5.36
N GLU A 444 15.94 7.43 -6.04
CA GLU A 444 16.94 6.72 -6.87
C GLU A 444 17.77 5.74 -6.03
N ASN A 445 18.14 6.13 -4.81
CA ASN A 445 18.82 5.24 -3.88
C ASN A 445 17.93 4.05 -3.44
N LEU A 446 16.63 4.25 -3.28
CA LEU A 446 15.70 3.17 -2.96
C LEU A 446 15.63 2.13 -4.08
N ARG A 447 15.65 2.53 -5.33
CA ARG A 447 15.60 1.63 -6.50
C ARG A 447 16.97 1.09 -6.95
N ALA A 448 18.07 1.78 -6.64
CA ALA A 448 19.40 1.38 -7.08
C ALA A 448 19.76 -0.03 -6.63
N ASN A 449 20.44 -0.78 -7.48
CA ASN A 449 20.96 -2.10 -7.12
C ASN A 449 22.16 -2.00 -6.16
N THR A 450 22.40 -3.08 -5.43
CA THR A 450 23.61 -3.32 -4.67
C THR A 450 24.27 -4.60 -5.22
N ASP A 451 25.42 -4.45 -5.87
CA ASP A 451 26.04 -5.53 -6.65
C ASP A 451 25.03 -6.19 -7.61
N ARG A 452 24.75 -7.49 -7.43
CA ARG A 452 23.84 -8.29 -8.26
C ARG A 452 22.44 -8.42 -7.67
N LEU A 453 22.15 -7.66 -6.62
CA LEU A 453 20.81 -7.56 -6.03
C LEU A 453 20.13 -6.27 -6.50
N TRP A 454 19.06 -6.42 -7.27
CA TRP A 454 18.24 -5.34 -7.81
C TRP A 454 16.97 -5.15 -6.99
N PHE A 455 16.44 -3.93 -6.97
CA PHE A 455 15.22 -3.61 -6.24
C PHE A 455 14.17 -3.07 -7.21
N SER A 456 12.98 -3.62 -7.12
CA SER A 456 11.80 -3.22 -7.90
C SER A 456 10.55 -3.32 -7.01
N GLY A 457 9.48 -2.66 -7.38
CA GLY A 457 8.24 -2.71 -6.66
C GLY A 457 7.55 -1.35 -6.59
N GLU A 458 6.43 -1.30 -5.91
CA GLU A 458 5.58 -0.12 -5.82
C GLU A 458 6.35 1.11 -5.32
N ALA A 459 7.16 0.98 -4.28
CA ALA A 459 7.91 2.10 -3.72
C ALA A 459 9.08 2.59 -4.59
N THR A 460 9.47 1.86 -5.64
CA THR A 460 10.65 2.17 -6.46
C THR A 460 10.31 2.84 -7.81
N VAL A 461 9.04 3.10 -8.08
CA VAL A 461 8.61 3.72 -9.34
C VAL A 461 8.80 5.22 -9.31
N ARG A 462 9.35 5.77 -10.40
CA ARG A 462 9.57 7.21 -10.52
C ARG A 462 8.24 7.97 -10.56
N PRO A 463 8.10 9.08 -9.83
CA PRO A 463 6.93 9.97 -9.93
C PRO A 463 6.71 10.53 -11.35
N THR A 464 7.76 10.52 -12.19
CA THR A 464 7.73 11.07 -13.56
C THR A 464 7.23 10.07 -14.60
N LEU A 465 7.02 8.81 -14.26
CA LEU A 465 6.68 7.78 -15.24
C LEU A 465 5.42 6.97 -14.93
N VAL A 466 4.99 6.87 -13.72
CA VAL A 466 3.69 6.35 -13.24
C VAL A 466 3.76 6.24 -11.73
N SER A 467 3.02 6.98 -11.02
CA SER A 467 3.06 6.96 -9.57
C SER A 467 2.20 5.87 -8.99
N CYS A 468 2.58 5.49 -7.78
CA CYS A 468 1.98 4.45 -7.00
C CYS A 468 1.31 5.03 -5.78
N THR A 469 0.32 5.85 -5.97
CA THR A 469 -0.52 6.25 -4.86
C THR A 469 -1.82 5.49 -4.88
N GLY A 470 -2.24 5.18 -3.70
CA GLY A 470 -3.57 4.83 -3.33
C GLY A 470 -3.98 3.37 -3.56
N HIS A 471 -3.52 2.62 -4.52
CA HIS A 471 -4.15 1.32 -4.81
C HIS A 471 -3.24 0.25 -5.43
N GLY A 472 -1.95 0.28 -5.14
CA GLY A 472 -1.10 -0.93 -5.20
C GLY A 472 -0.75 -1.52 -6.57
N LEU A 473 -1.27 -1.04 -7.68
CA LEU A 473 -1.12 -1.74 -8.97
C LEU A 473 -0.45 -0.96 -10.10
N LYS A 474 -0.02 0.26 -9.89
CA LYS A 474 0.45 1.15 -10.97
C LYS A 474 1.89 0.92 -11.47
N VAL A 475 2.59 -0.08 -11.01
CA VAL A 475 4.03 0.01 -10.85
C VAL A 475 4.92 -0.74 -11.80
N ALA A 476 4.51 -1.88 -12.24
CA ALA A 476 5.50 -2.83 -12.77
C ALA A 476 5.73 -2.74 -14.28
N MET A 477 5.04 -1.87 -14.97
CA MET A 477 4.89 -2.02 -16.42
C MET A 477 5.72 -1.07 -17.27
N GLN A 478 6.41 -0.11 -16.70
CA GLN A 478 7.21 0.84 -17.46
C GLN A 478 8.72 0.64 -17.38
N ASP A 479 9.21 -0.33 -16.63
CA ASP A 479 10.62 -0.69 -16.68
C ASP A 479 10.95 -1.61 -17.89
N ASP A 480 10.54 -1.20 -19.11
CA ASP A 480 11.18 -1.70 -20.33
C ASP A 480 12.68 -1.35 -20.38
N GLY A 481 13.19 -0.65 -19.36
CA GLY A 481 14.58 -0.28 -19.15
C GLY A 481 15.43 -1.23 -18.32
N LEU A 482 14.90 -2.34 -17.77
CA LEU A 482 15.71 -3.30 -17.01
C LEU A 482 16.76 -4.06 -17.86
N LEU A 483 16.70 -3.93 -19.19
CA LEU A 483 17.73 -4.45 -20.11
C LEU A 483 18.49 -3.34 -20.87
N GLY A 484 18.32 -2.09 -20.49
CA GLY A 484 18.88 -0.92 -21.19
C GLY A 484 19.70 0.03 -20.32
N CYS A 485 20.40 -0.45 -19.31
CA CYS A 485 21.45 0.28 -18.61
C CYS A 485 22.64 -0.61 -18.36
#